data_6d366b3cdbabd0431af432908e978bd3
#
_entry.id   6d366b3cdbabd0431af432908e978bd3
#
_cell.length_a   1.000
_cell.length_b   1.000
_cell.length_c   1.000
_cell.angle_alpha   90.00
_cell.angle_beta   90.00
_cell.angle_gamma   90.00
#
_symmetry.space_group_name_H-M   'P 1'
#
loop_
_entity.id
_entity.type
_entity.pdbx_description
1 polymer ?
#
loop_
_entity_poly.entity_id
_entity_poly.type
_entity_poly.pdbx_seq_one_letter_code
_entity_poly.pdbx_strand_id
1 'polypeptide(L)'
;MFTGDIMDIVIRKMSNEDKKEVIDMMEVFYSSEAVYTNGSLEIFENDFYACISDNPYIEGYVFVSEDEILGYAMLAKSYSTEFGKQCIWIEDLYIKEEYRGNHIGTMFFDFLDKIYKNVLLRLEVEDENIPAISLYKKSGFEVLPYKEMMKNKRL
;
A
#
# COMPACT_ATOMS: atom_id res chain seq x y z
N MET A 1 8.02 -0.21 -24.38
CA MET A 1 8.51 1.16 -24.27
C MET A 1 7.31 2.10 -24.30
N PHE A 2 6.91 2.62 -23.16
CA PHE A 2 5.82 3.59 -23.12
C PHE A 2 6.35 4.94 -23.56
N THR A 3 6.04 5.33 -24.79
CA THR A 3 6.31 6.67 -25.30
C THR A 3 5.16 7.58 -24.84
N GLY A 4 5.39 8.37 -23.77
CA GLY A 4 4.77 9.66 -23.58
C GLY A 4 3.25 9.81 -23.43
N ASP A 5 2.48 8.74 -23.57
CA ASP A 5 1.03 8.82 -23.39
C ASP A 5 0.68 8.71 -21.92
N ILE A 6 -0.13 9.66 -21.45
CA ILE A 6 -0.71 9.65 -20.10
C ILE A 6 -1.47 8.34 -19.95
N MET A 7 -0.96 7.43 -19.10
CA MET A 7 -1.65 6.19 -18.78
C MET A 7 -2.95 6.52 -18.04
N ASP A 8 -4.08 6.08 -18.58
CA ASP A 8 -5.36 6.11 -17.87
C ASP A 8 -5.33 5.04 -16.78
N ILE A 9 -5.04 5.49 -15.55
CA ILE A 9 -4.95 4.62 -14.38
C ILE A 9 -6.22 4.76 -13.57
N VAL A 10 -6.86 3.62 -13.31
CA VAL A 10 -8.00 3.49 -12.42
C VAL A 10 -7.55 2.85 -11.12
N ILE A 11 -7.89 3.49 -10.00
CA ILE A 11 -7.70 2.94 -8.67
C ILE A 11 -9.04 2.41 -8.21
N ARG A 12 -9.13 1.11 -7.98
CA ARG A 12 -10.36 0.46 -7.52
C ARG A 12 -10.10 -0.55 -6.42
N LYS A 13 -11.12 -0.90 -5.67
CA LYS A 13 -11.03 -1.99 -4.69
C LYS A 13 -10.69 -3.32 -5.37
N MET A 14 -9.95 -4.15 -4.63
CA MET A 14 -9.69 -5.54 -5.02
C MET A 14 -10.99 -6.31 -5.17
N SER A 15 -11.03 -7.21 -6.13
CA SER A 15 -12.09 -8.17 -6.33
C SER A 15 -11.53 -9.59 -6.41
N ASN A 16 -12.40 -10.58 -6.37
CA ASN A 16 -11.99 -11.99 -6.36
C ASN A 16 -11.11 -12.38 -7.57
N GLU A 17 -11.33 -11.76 -8.71
CA GLU A 17 -10.57 -12.02 -9.94
C GLU A 17 -9.12 -11.54 -9.86
N ASP A 18 -8.80 -10.64 -8.94
CA ASP A 18 -7.46 -10.08 -8.80
C ASP A 18 -6.50 -10.97 -8.00
N LYS A 19 -6.99 -12.06 -7.40
CA LYS A 19 -6.23 -12.88 -6.45
C LYS A 19 -4.86 -13.26 -6.97
N LYS A 20 -4.80 -13.86 -8.16
CA LYS A 20 -3.52 -14.35 -8.70
C LYS A 20 -2.50 -13.22 -8.85
N GLU A 21 -2.91 -12.13 -9.49
CA GLU A 21 -2.02 -10.98 -9.72
C GLU A 21 -1.56 -10.33 -8.42
N VAL A 22 -2.47 -10.17 -7.45
CA VAL A 22 -2.12 -9.57 -6.15
C VAL A 22 -1.15 -10.46 -5.39
N ILE A 23 -1.39 -11.78 -5.32
CA ILE A 23 -0.49 -12.73 -4.65
C ILE A 23 0.89 -12.72 -5.32
N ASP A 24 0.96 -12.76 -6.65
CA ASP A 24 2.23 -12.70 -7.39
C ASP A 24 3.02 -11.40 -7.06
N MET A 25 2.33 -10.27 -6.96
CA MET A 25 2.95 -9.01 -6.56
C MET A 25 3.40 -9.00 -5.09
N MET A 26 2.63 -9.60 -4.19
CA MET A 26 3.00 -9.74 -2.78
C MET A 26 4.26 -10.59 -2.62
N GLU A 27 4.39 -11.67 -3.37
CA GLU A 27 5.60 -12.50 -3.36
C GLU A 27 6.85 -11.68 -3.73
N VAL A 28 6.77 -10.84 -4.75
CA VAL A 28 7.86 -9.94 -5.13
C VAL A 28 8.14 -8.90 -4.06
N PHE A 29 7.10 -8.23 -3.55
CA PHE A 29 7.23 -7.18 -2.54
C PHE A 29 7.86 -7.70 -1.24
N TYR A 30 7.38 -8.82 -0.72
CA TYR A 30 7.86 -9.42 0.53
C TYR A 30 9.19 -10.18 0.38
N SER A 31 9.67 -10.37 -0.84
CA SER A 31 11.04 -10.86 -1.12
C SER A 31 12.05 -9.73 -1.28
N SER A 32 11.60 -8.47 -1.26
CA SER A 32 12.45 -7.29 -1.41
C SER A 32 12.96 -6.78 -0.06
N GLU A 33 13.89 -5.83 -0.11
CA GLU A 33 14.42 -5.14 1.07
C GLU A 33 13.44 -4.11 1.67
N ALA A 34 12.28 -3.90 1.04
CA ALA A 34 11.28 -2.95 1.51
C ALA A 34 10.55 -3.40 2.79
N VAL A 35 10.61 -4.68 3.13
CA VAL A 35 9.91 -5.25 4.28
C VAL A 35 10.84 -6.12 5.14
N TYR A 36 10.50 -6.21 6.42
CA TYR A 36 11.30 -6.92 7.42
C TYR A 36 11.21 -8.45 7.32
N THR A 37 10.05 -9.00 6.89
CA THR A 37 9.82 -10.43 6.78
C THR A 37 9.52 -10.84 5.33
N ASN A 38 9.74 -12.12 5.01
CA ASN A 38 9.43 -12.65 3.66
C ASN A 38 7.95 -13.04 3.52
N GLY A 39 7.16 -13.01 4.58
CA GLY A 39 5.79 -13.48 4.56
C GLY A 39 5.66 -14.98 4.25
N SER A 40 4.50 -15.37 3.80
CA SER A 40 4.22 -16.72 3.28
C SER A 40 2.97 -16.69 2.40
N LEU A 41 2.79 -17.72 1.55
CA LEU A 41 1.59 -17.83 0.73
C LEU A 41 0.31 -17.80 1.58
N GLU A 42 0.31 -18.50 2.72
CA GLU A 42 -0.82 -18.51 3.65
C GLU A 42 -1.16 -17.10 4.16
N ILE A 43 -0.14 -16.32 4.55
CA ILE A 43 -0.34 -14.91 4.97
C ILE A 43 -0.92 -14.10 3.82
N PHE A 44 -0.35 -14.19 2.62
CA PHE A 44 -0.81 -13.42 1.46
C PHE A 44 -2.25 -13.73 1.08
N GLU A 45 -2.62 -15.00 1.11
CA GLU A 45 -4.01 -15.41 0.85
C GLU A 45 -4.96 -14.89 1.92
N ASN A 46 -4.58 -14.99 3.20
CA ASN A 46 -5.38 -14.46 4.31
C ASN A 46 -5.57 -12.94 4.19
N ASP A 47 -4.51 -12.20 3.86
CA ASP A 47 -4.57 -10.76 3.67
C ASP A 47 -5.48 -10.38 2.49
N PHE A 48 -5.34 -11.08 1.38
CA PHE A 48 -6.18 -10.86 0.20
C PHE A 48 -7.66 -11.09 0.52
N TYR A 49 -7.99 -12.22 1.14
CA TYR A 49 -9.38 -12.51 1.51
C TYR A 49 -9.93 -11.54 2.54
N ALA A 50 -9.11 -11.08 3.48
CA ALA A 50 -9.51 -10.03 4.40
C ALA A 50 -9.87 -8.73 3.67
N CYS A 51 -9.07 -8.35 2.67
CA CYS A 51 -9.30 -7.14 1.88
C CYS A 51 -10.60 -7.16 1.05
N ILE A 52 -11.01 -8.32 0.55
CA ILE A 52 -12.24 -8.44 -0.26
C ILE A 52 -13.48 -8.82 0.54
N SER A 53 -13.32 -9.07 1.84
CA SER A 53 -14.41 -9.38 2.77
C SER A 53 -15.02 -8.11 3.38
N ASP A 54 -15.92 -8.29 4.33
CA ASP A 54 -16.48 -7.23 5.17
C ASP A 54 -15.63 -6.90 6.40
N ASN A 55 -14.37 -7.32 6.43
CA ASN A 55 -13.45 -7.01 7.52
C ASN A 55 -13.28 -5.48 7.64
N PRO A 56 -13.66 -4.86 8.79
CA PRO A 56 -13.63 -3.41 8.92
C PRO A 56 -12.23 -2.83 9.13
N TYR A 57 -11.22 -3.66 9.36
CA TYR A 57 -9.87 -3.22 9.71
C TYR A 57 -8.91 -3.10 8.53
N ILE A 58 -9.25 -3.68 7.38
CA ILE A 58 -8.38 -3.71 6.22
C ILE A 58 -9.16 -3.48 4.94
N GLU A 59 -8.53 -2.83 3.98
CA GLU A 59 -9.03 -2.75 2.61
C GLU A 59 -7.88 -2.78 1.63
N GLY A 60 -8.16 -3.30 0.44
CA GLY A 60 -7.18 -3.45 -0.63
C GLY A 60 -7.60 -2.76 -1.91
N TYR A 61 -6.63 -2.19 -2.60
CA TYR A 61 -6.80 -1.50 -3.88
C TYR A 61 -5.84 -2.06 -4.92
N VAL A 62 -6.25 -2.04 -6.17
CA VAL A 62 -5.40 -2.30 -7.33
C VAL A 62 -5.36 -1.09 -8.24
N PHE A 63 -4.24 -0.92 -8.92
CA PHE A 63 -4.01 0.13 -9.90
C PHE A 63 -4.07 -0.51 -11.28
N VAL A 64 -5.03 -0.09 -12.10
CA VAL A 64 -5.34 -0.77 -13.36
C VAL A 64 -5.23 0.20 -14.52
N SER A 65 -4.61 -0.24 -15.61
CA SER A 65 -4.60 0.46 -16.89
C SER A 65 -4.78 -0.58 -18.00
N GLU A 66 -5.73 -0.35 -18.90
CA GLU A 66 -5.98 -1.23 -20.05
C GLU A 66 -6.10 -2.72 -19.68
N ASP A 67 -6.89 -3.03 -18.64
CA ASP A 67 -7.10 -4.37 -18.10
C ASP A 67 -5.85 -5.03 -17.45
N GLU A 68 -4.76 -4.30 -17.33
CA GLU A 68 -3.55 -4.76 -16.66
C GLU A 68 -3.43 -4.16 -15.25
N ILE A 69 -3.09 -4.99 -14.26
CA ILE A 69 -2.82 -4.54 -12.90
C ILE A 69 -1.35 -4.11 -12.81
N LEU A 70 -1.13 -2.85 -12.47
CA LEU A 70 0.17 -2.21 -12.40
C LEU A 70 0.79 -2.24 -10.99
N GLY A 71 -0.05 -2.43 -9.99
CA GLY A 71 0.35 -2.41 -8.59
C GLY A 71 -0.84 -2.60 -7.66
N TYR A 72 -0.57 -2.61 -6.35
CA TYR A 72 -1.59 -2.74 -5.32
C TYR A 72 -1.25 -1.95 -4.07
N ALA A 73 -2.24 -1.74 -3.24
CA ALA A 73 -2.07 -1.21 -1.88
C ALA A 73 -3.00 -1.93 -0.91
N MET A 74 -2.53 -2.10 0.32
CA MET A 74 -3.34 -2.57 1.44
C MET A 74 -3.28 -1.55 2.58
N LEU A 75 -4.44 -1.25 3.15
CA LEU A 75 -4.63 -0.23 4.18
C LEU A 75 -5.19 -0.85 5.44
N ALA A 76 -4.61 -0.53 6.59
CA ALA A 76 -5.16 -0.90 7.90
C ALA A 76 -5.80 0.31 8.57
N LYS A 77 -6.97 0.11 9.18
CA LYS A 77 -7.74 1.17 9.84
C LYS A 77 -7.55 1.11 11.34
N SER A 78 -7.26 2.23 11.95
CA SER A 78 -7.10 2.37 13.39
C SER A 78 -7.56 3.75 13.87
N TYR A 79 -7.35 4.04 15.14
CA TYR A 79 -7.62 5.35 15.73
C TYR A 79 -6.37 5.83 16.48
N SER A 80 -5.98 7.08 16.24
CA SER A 80 -4.87 7.70 16.96
C SER A 80 -5.41 8.55 18.11
N THR A 81 -5.10 8.15 19.34
CA THR A 81 -5.48 8.92 20.53
C THR A 81 -4.65 10.19 20.67
N GLU A 82 -3.39 10.18 20.24
CA GLU A 82 -2.53 11.36 20.25
C GLU A 82 -3.06 12.49 19.38
N PHE A 83 -3.55 12.14 18.18
CA PHE A 83 -4.09 13.11 17.23
C PHE A 83 -5.62 13.23 17.28
N GLY A 84 -6.30 12.38 18.04
CA GLY A 84 -7.75 12.44 18.25
C GLY A 84 -8.56 12.18 17.00
N LYS A 85 -8.12 11.30 16.11
CA LYS A 85 -8.82 11.01 14.85
C LYS A 85 -8.53 9.63 14.31
N GLN A 86 -9.32 9.21 13.34
CA GLN A 86 -9.09 7.97 12.60
C GLN A 86 -7.70 8.00 11.97
N CYS A 87 -7.02 6.87 12.01
CA CYS A 87 -5.72 6.68 11.39
C CYS A 87 -5.80 5.55 10.36
N ILE A 88 -5.30 5.80 9.18
CA ILE A 88 -5.14 4.81 8.12
C ILE A 88 -3.64 4.54 7.95
N TRP A 89 -3.24 3.29 8.14
CA TRP A 89 -1.89 2.83 7.86
C TRP A 89 -1.81 2.28 6.45
N ILE A 90 -0.86 2.77 5.68
CA ILE A 90 -0.50 2.15 4.40
C ILE A 90 0.43 0.98 4.74
N GLU A 91 -0.13 -0.23 4.79
CA GLU A 91 0.61 -1.44 5.12
C GLU A 91 1.47 -1.89 3.93
N ASP A 92 0.87 -1.96 2.75
CA ASP A 92 1.54 -2.31 1.51
C ASP A 92 1.26 -1.22 0.46
N LEU A 93 2.31 -0.82 -0.24
CA LEU A 93 2.23 -0.02 -1.46
C LEU A 93 3.28 -0.54 -2.43
N TYR A 94 2.84 -1.21 -3.47
CA TYR A 94 3.71 -1.82 -4.46
C TYR A 94 3.30 -1.43 -5.88
N ILE A 95 4.27 -0.98 -6.65
CA ILE A 95 4.14 -0.72 -8.08
C ILE A 95 5.12 -1.65 -8.78
N LYS A 96 4.65 -2.39 -9.80
CA LYS A 96 5.52 -3.22 -10.63
C LYS A 96 6.65 -2.38 -11.20
N GLU A 97 7.86 -2.93 -11.21
CA GLU A 97 9.09 -2.19 -11.54
C GLU A 97 8.99 -1.46 -12.89
N GLU A 98 8.44 -2.13 -13.90
CA GLU A 98 8.28 -1.59 -15.25
C GLU A 98 7.36 -0.37 -15.34
N TYR A 99 6.50 -0.14 -14.33
CA TYR A 99 5.57 0.99 -14.29
C TYR A 99 5.98 2.10 -13.32
N ARG A 100 7.10 1.95 -12.64
CA ARG A 100 7.61 2.98 -11.72
C ARG A 100 8.02 4.24 -12.49
N GLY A 101 7.99 5.38 -11.83
CA GLY A 101 8.31 6.66 -12.47
C GLY A 101 7.15 7.29 -13.25
N ASN A 102 5.94 6.73 -13.16
CA ASN A 102 4.73 7.24 -13.83
C ASN A 102 3.75 7.92 -12.86
N HIS A 103 4.21 8.35 -11.70
CA HIS A 103 3.43 9.06 -10.68
C HIS A 103 2.25 8.25 -10.09
N ILE A 104 2.26 6.92 -10.17
CA ILE A 104 1.17 6.07 -9.67
C ILE A 104 1.02 6.22 -8.16
N GLY A 105 2.13 6.23 -7.42
CA GLY A 105 2.12 6.44 -5.97
C GLY A 105 1.51 7.80 -5.58
N THR A 106 1.87 8.86 -6.29
CA THR A 106 1.29 10.20 -6.09
C THR A 106 -0.22 10.18 -6.37
N MET A 107 -0.65 9.54 -7.45
CA MET A 107 -2.07 9.39 -7.78
C MET A 107 -2.83 8.64 -6.68
N PHE A 108 -2.20 7.63 -6.07
CA PHE A 108 -2.80 6.90 -4.97
C PHE A 108 -2.99 7.78 -3.73
N PHE A 109 -2.01 8.58 -3.35
CA PHE A 109 -2.15 9.51 -2.22
C PHE A 109 -3.21 10.58 -2.49
N ASP A 110 -3.27 11.13 -3.69
CA ASP A 110 -4.33 12.06 -4.10
C ASP A 110 -5.72 11.39 -4.04
N PHE A 111 -5.81 10.11 -4.41
CA PHE A 111 -7.03 9.33 -4.27
C PHE A 111 -7.43 9.18 -2.80
N LEU A 112 -6.49 8.83 -1.92
CA LEU A 112 -6.76 8.71 -0.48
C LEU A 112 -7.24 10.04 0.12
N ASP A 113 -6.64 11.15 -0.27
CA ASP A 113 -7.05 12.49 0.17
C ASP A 113 -8.48 12.86 -0.26
N LYS A 114 -8.95 12.28 -1.36
CA LYS A 114 -10.33 12.48 -1.83
C LYS A 114 -11.34 11.63 -1.08
N ILE A 115 -11.03 10.36 -0.83
CA ILE A 115 -11.98 9.43 -0.19
C ILE A 115 -11.96 9.49 1.34
N TYR A 116 -10.85 9.88 1.93
CA TYR A 116 -10.69 9.99 3.37
C TYR A 116 -10.48 11.45 3.78
N LYS A 117 -11.48 12.04 4.42
CA LYS A 117 -11.40 13.40 4.96
C LYS A 117 -11.10 13.36 6.46
N ASN A 118 -10.24 14.26 6.91
CA ASN A 118 -9.91 14.41 8.34
C ASN A 118 -9.38 13.12 8.98
N VAL A 119 -8.56 12.38 8.28
CA VAL A 119 -7.85 11.20 8.78
C VAL A 119 -6.36 11.47 8.87
N LEU A 120 -5.68 10.72 9.72
CA LEU A 120 -4.23 10.64 9.75
C LEU A 120 -3.78 9.50 8.86
N LEU A 121 -2.90 9.74 7.90
CA LEU A 121 -2.24 8.70 7.12
C LEU A 121 -0.88 8.42 7.73
N ARG A 122 -0.56 7.16 7.95
CA ARG A 122 0.73 6.72 8.46
C ARG A 122 1.28 5.57 7.62
N LEU A 123 2.59 5.47 7.57
CA LEU A 123 3.30 4.36 6.93
C LEU A 123 4.65 4.14 7.61
N GLU A 124 5.23 3.01 7.33
CA GLU A 124 6.60 2.67 7.71
C GLU A 124 7.44 2.58 6.44
N VAL A 125 8.68 2.96 6.55
CA VAL A 125 9.63 2.91 5.44
C VAL A 125 11.04 2.66 5.97
N GLU A 126 11.78 1.78 5.32
CA GLU A 126 13.18 1.55 5.61
C GLU A 126 14.02 2.80 5.32
N ASP A 127 14.96 3.12 6.21
CA ASP A 127 15.80 4.31 6.12
C ASP A 127 16.59 4.39 4.80
N GLU A 128 16.92 3.24 4.24
CA GLU A 128 17.70 3.13 3.00
C GLU A 128 16.83 3.21 1.73
N ASN A 129 15.51 3.16 1.87
CA ASN A 129 14.59 3.24 0.73
C ASN A 129 14.37 4.71 0.30
N ILE A 130 15.42 5.30 -0.26
CA ILE A 130 15.45 6.72 -0.63
C ILE A 130 14.37 7.10 -1.65
N PRO A 131 14.10 6.32 -2.71
CA PRO A 131 13.03 6.66 -3.66
C PRO A 131 11.65 6.73 -3.00
N ALA A 132 11.32 5.80 -2.11
CA ALA A 132 10.06 5.79 -1.37
C ALA A 132 9.96 6.97 -0.41
N ILE A 133 11.00 7.26 0.35
CA ILE A 133 11.05 8.41 1.27
C ILE A 133 10.83 9.71 0.50
N SER A 134 11.45 9.85 -0.67
CA SER A 134 11.26 11.03 -1.53
C SER A 134 9.80 11.20 -1.97
N LEU A 135 9.17 10.11 -2.41
CA LEU A 135 7.75 10.10 -2.78
C LEU A 135 6.87 10.53 -1.60
N TYR A 136 7.09 9.93 -0.42
CA TYR A 136 6.28 10.21 0.76
C TYR A 136 6.42 11.65 1.23
N LYS A 137 7.63 12.19 1.26
CA LYS A 137 7.85 13.61 1.60
C LYS A 137 7.17 14.56 0.62
N LYS A 138 7.24 14.29 -0.68
CA LYS A 138 6.52 15.06 -1.72
C LYS A 138 5.00 14.98 -1.56
N SER A 139 4.50 13.88 -1.02
CA SER A 139 3.07 13.67 -0.76
C SER A 139 2.62 14.23 0.60
N GLY A 140 3.51 14.90 1.34
CA GLY A 140 3.19 15.59 2.60
C GLY A 140 3.46 14.78 3.87
N PHE A 141 4.11 13.61 3.76
CA PHE A 141 4.51 12.83 4.94
C PHE A 141 5.73 13.43 5.62
N GLU A 142 5.74 13.38 6.93
CA GLU A 142 6.84 13.82 7.79
C GLU A 142 7.32 12.65 8.65
N VAL A 143 8.62 12.62 8.94
CA VAL A 143 9.19 11.62 9.84
C VAL A 143 8.78 11.91 11.28
N LEU A 144 8.22 10.93 11.97
CA LEU A 144 7.92 11.03 13.39
C LEU A 144 9.12 10.61 14.25
N PRO A 145 9.29 11.20 15.44
CA PRO A 145 10.45 10.90 16.32
C PRO A 145 10.27 9.64 17.16
N TYR A 146 9.41 8.70 16.74
CA TYR A 146 9.14 7.47 17.46
C TYR A 146 9.87 6.29 16.83
N LYS A 147 10.29 5.37 17.68
CA LYS A 147 10.76 4.04 17.26
C LYS A 147 9.60 3.06 17.37
N GLU A 148 9.45 2.23 16.36
CA GLU A 148 8.50 1.15 16.39
C GLU A 148 9.05 -0.03 17.19
N MET A 149 8.19 -0.65 17.98
CA MET A 149 8.51 -1.86 18.74
C MET A 149 7.38 -2.87 18.58
N MET A 150 7.72 -4.11 18.37
CA MET A 150 6.79 -5.20 18.18
C MET A 150 7.01 -6.33 19.19
N LYS A 151 5.92 -6.89 19.68
CA LYS A 151 5.95 -8.15 20.42
C LYS A 151 4.99 -9.13 19.76
N ASN A 152 5.56 -10.11 19.06
CA ASN A 152 4.76 -11.18 18.47
C ASN A 152 4.64 -12.33 19.49
N LYS A 153 3.44 -12.53 20.03
CA LYS A 153 3.18 -13.61 20.96
C LYS A 153 3.08 -14.92 20.19
N ARG A 154 3.95 -15.85 20.51
CA ARG A 154 3.80 -17.24 20.07
C ARG A 154 2.77 -17.92 20.96
N LEU A 155 1.82 -18.61 20.32
CA LEU A 155 0.86 -19.50 21.00
C LEU A 155 1.57 -20.75 21.50
#